data_8eef82f4072a0226265a7772141baf3d
#
_entry.id   8eef82f4072a0226265a7772141baf3d
#
_cell.length_a   1.000
_cell.length_b   1.000
_cell.length_c   1.000
_cell.angle_alpha   90.00
_cell.angle_beta   90.00
_cell.angle_gamma   90.00
#
_symmetry.space_group_name_H-M   'P 1'
#
loop_
_entity.id
_entity.type
_entity.pdbx_description
1 polymer ?
#
loop_
_entity_poly.entity_id
_entity_poly.type
_entity_poly.pdbx_seq_one_letter_code
_entity_poly.pdbx_strand_id
1 'polypeptide(L)'
;MYKRFPLKKIPKSKHFYLQYISEKNHLLQNIDFDELDKILIVIKKCIKQSNIIYSCGNGGSSSLADHLTCDFIKQTNNKTNFKLKSISLASNFSLISAISNDISFDEIFSFQIEKLGKKNDVLILFSVSGNSKNLIQAT
;
A
#
# COMPACT_ATOMS: atom_id res chain seq x y z
N MET A 1 -5.22 -17.94 7.50
CA MET A 1 -4.92 -17.40 8.85
C MET A 1 -3.42 -17.11 8.93
N TYR A 2 -3.04 -15.84 9.02
CA TYR A 2 -1.62 -15.45 9.08
C TYR A 2 -0.99 -15.99 10.38
N LYS A 3 0.00 -16.85 10.27
CA LYS A 3 0.77 -17.29 11.44
C LYS A 3 1.67 -16.12 11.87
N ARG A 4 1.38 -15.54 13.04
CA ARG A 4 2.21 -14.45 13.58
C ARG A 4 3.58 -14.99 13.98
N PHE A 5 4.64 -14.37 13.49
CA PHE A 5 5.99 -14.64 13.97
C PHE A 5 6.24 -13.84 15.29
N PRO A 6 6.90 -14.41 16.30
CA PRO A 6 7.31 -15.81 16.42
C PRO A 6 6.14 -16.73 16.83
N LEU A 7 6.13 -17.98 16.31
CA LEU A 7 5.12 -18.98 16.67
C LEU A 7 5.25 -19.49 18.10
N LYS A 8 6.43 -19.37 18.68
CA LYS A 8 6.76 -19.75 20.06
C LYS A 8 7.60 -18.65 20.71
N LYS A 9 7.51 -18.53 22.05
CA LYS A 9 8.35 -17.58 22.81
C LYS A 9 9.82 -17.90 22.60
N ILE A 10 10.60 -16.91 22.16
CA ILE A 10 12.02 -17.00 21.95
C ILE A 10 12.71 -16.26 23.11
N PRO A 11 13.42 -16.96 24.02
CA PRO A 11 13.85 -16.36 25.28
C PRO A 11 15.04 -15.42 25.17
N LYS A 12 15.83 -15.50 24.08
CA LYS A 12 17.03 -14.68 23.89
C LYS A 12 16.92 -13.82 22.64
N SER A 13 17.20 -12.54 22.76
CA SER A 13 17.12 -11.55 21.66
C SER A 13 17.95 -11.96 20.43
N LYS A 14 19.16 -12.50 20.64
CA LYS A 14 20.01 -13.00 19.55
C LYS A 14 19.32 -14.11 18.74
N HIS A 15 18.70 -15.08 19.41
CA HIS A 15 17.98 -16.16 18.72
C HIS A 15 16.75 -15.65 18.00
N PHE A 16 16.01 -14.71 18.60
CA PHE A 16 14.88 -14.05 17.95
C PHE A 16 15.34 -13.36 16.67
N TYR A 17 16.40 -12.56 16.75
CA TYR A 17 16.91 -11.83 15.59
C TYR A 17 17.33 -12.74 14.44
N LEU A 18 18.11 -13.80 14.73
CA LEU A 18 18.57 -14.74 13.72
C LEU A 18 17.40 -15.48 13.05
N GLN A 19 16.41 -15.91 13.83
CA GLN A 19 15.22 -16.57 13.29
C GLN A 19 14.38 -15.60 12.46
N TYR A 20 14.20 -14.34 12.92
CA TYR A 20 13.49 -13.32 12.16
C TYR A 20 14.14 -13.05 10.80
N ILE A 21 15.47 -12.91 10.75
CA ILE A 21 16.21 -12.71 9.49
C ILE A 21 16.09 -13.94 8.57
N SER A 22 16.17 -15.15 9.12
CA SER A 22 15.99 -16.39 8.35
C SER A 22 14.61 -16.46 7.70
N GLU A 23 13.55 -16.22 8.46
CA GLU A 23 12.15 -16.18 7.95
C GLU A 23 11.96 -15.09 6.90
N LYS A 24 12.49 -13.91 7.16
CA LYS A 24 12.44 -12.80 6.18
C LYS A 24 13.14 -13.17 4.87
N ASN A 25 14.34 -13.74 4.93
CA ASN A 25 15.08 -14.15 3.75
C ASN A 25 14.35 -15.23 2.96
N HIS A 26 13.76 -16.20 3.65
CA HIS A 26 12.94 -17.23 3.01
C HIS A 26 11.75 -16.62 2.24
N LEU A 27 11.04 -15.64 2.84
CA LEU A 27 9.94 -14.96 2.16
C LEU A 27 10.42 -14.18 0.93
N LEU A 28 11.56 -13.49 1.02
CA LEU A 28 12.12 -12.73 -0.10
C LEU A 28 12.59 -13.61 -1.27
N GLN A 29 13.05 -14.83 -0.98
CA GLN A 29 13.47 -15.80 -2.01
C GLN A 29 12.29 -16.43 -2.77
N ASN A 30 11.07 -16.33 -2.23
CA ASN A 30 9.85 -16.87 -2.82
C ASN A 30 8.95 -15.79 -3.44
N ILE A 31 9.51 -14.65 -3.80
CA ILE A 31 8.78 -13.61 -4.54
C ILE A 31 8.50 -14.12 -5.96
N ASP A 32 7.26 -13.96 -6.39
CA ASP A 32 6.87 -14.19 -7.78
C ASP A 32 7.30 -13.00 -8.65
N PHE A 33 8.41 -13.17 -9.36
CA PHE A 33 8.96 -12.12 -10.21
C PHE A 33 8.10 -11.87 -11.47
N ASP A 34 7.37 -12.87 -11.97
CA ASP A 34 6.48 -12.69 -13.11
C ASP A 34 5.29 -11.79 -12.74
N GLU A 35 4.74 -11.96 -11.54
CA GLU A 35 3.71 -11.04 -11.02
C GLU A 35 4.27 -9.63 -10.77
N LEU A 36 5.50 -9.53 -10.28
CA LEU A 36 6.16 -8.24 -10.09
C LEU A 36 6.35 -7.49 -11.42
N ASP A 37 6.76 -8.20 -12.46
CA ASP A 37 6.92 -7.62 -13.81
C ASP A 37 5.57 -7.14 -14.39
N LYS A 38 4.48 -7.88 -14.17
CA LYS A 38 3.12 -7.44 -14.55
C LYS A 38 2.72 -6.15 -13.82
N ILE A 39 3.01 -6.05 -12.52
CA ILE A 39 2.77 -4.82 -11.74
C ILE A 39 3.55 -3.64 -12.33
N LEU A 40 4.83 -3.84 -12.66
CA LEU A 40 5.66 -2.79 -13.27
C LEU A 40 5.12 -2.33 -14.64
N ILE A 41 4.59 -3.23 -15.45
CA ILE A 41 3.95 -2.89 -16.73
C ILE A 41 2.72 -2.01 -16.50
N VAL A 42 1.86 -2.36 -15.54
CA VAL A 42 0.66 -1.59 -15.20
C VAL A 42 1.02 -0.19 -14.70
N ILE A 43 2.00 -0.08 -13.79
CA ILE A 43 2.47 1.21 -13.28
C ILE A 43 3.04 2.07 -14.42
N LYS A 44 3.92 1.52 -15.27
CA LYS A 44 4.49 2.24 -16.42
C LYS A 44 3.40 2.73 -17.38
N LYS A 45 2.36 1.93 -17.64
CA LYS A 45 1.22 2.34 -18.48
C LYS A 45 0.45 3.48 -17.85
N CYS A 46 0.14 3.42 -16.56
CA CYS A 46 -0.53 4.46 -15.80
C CYS A 46 0.23 5.79 -15.90
N ILE A 47 1.55 5.78 -15.69
CA ILE A 47 2.41 6.96 -15.80
C ILE A 47 2.41 7.54 -17.22
N LYS A 48 2.58 6.70 -18.25
CA LYS A 48 2.58 7.15 -19.65
C LYS A 48 1.26 7.81 -20.06
N GLN A 49 0.14 7.38 -19.50
CA GLN A 49 -1.19 7.92 -19.76
C GLN A 49 -1.53 9.13 -18.87
N SER A 50 -0.60 9.59 -18.03
CA SER A 50 -0.81 10.68 -17.06
C SER A 50 -1.95 10.41 -16.07
N ASN A 51 -2.23 9.15 -15.81
CA ASN A 51 -3.20 8.70 -14.80
C ASN A 51 -2.63 8.82 -13.38
N ILE A 52 -3.47 8.59 -12.38
CA ILE A 52 -3.11 8.73 -10.96
C ILE A 52 -2.84 7.36 -10.36
N ILE A 53 -1.83 7.30 -9.51
CA ILE A 53 -1.59 6.16 -8.62
C ILE A 53 -2.09 6.54 -7.23
N TYR A 54 -3.18 5.92 -6.81
CA TYR A 54 -3.70 6.01 -5.46
C TYR A 54 -3.02 4.99 -4.55
N SER A 55 -2.88 5.34 -3.28
CA SER A 55 -2.38 4.41 -2.26
C SER A 55 -3.20 4.53 -0.98
N CYS A 56 -3.40 3.43 -0.26
CA CYS A 56 -4.03 3.47 1.06
C CYS A 56 -3.61 2.30 1.94
N GLY A 57 -3.89 2.43 3.22
CA GLY A 57 -3.61 1.44 4.26
C GLY A 57 -4.07 1.94 5.62
N ASN A 58 -4.15 1.06 6.60
CA ASN A 58 -4.55 1.39 7.97
C ASN A 58 -3.34 1.45 8.90
N GLY A 59 -3.36 2.33 9.91
CA GLY A 59 -2.32 2.41 10.93
C GLY A 59 -0.92 2.60 10.33
N GLY A 60 0.04 1.73 10.65
CA GLY A 60 1.38 1.79 10.06
C GLY A 60 1.41 1.64 8.54
N SER A 61 0.43 0.95 7.95
CA SER A 61 0.29 0.84 6.50
C SER A 61 -0.15 2.16 5.84
N SER A 62 -0.82 3.07 6.57
CA SER A 62 -1.11 4.42 6.06
C SER A 62 0.17 5.23 5.89
N SER A 63 1.11 5.09 6.83
CA SER A 63 2.43 5.74 6.71
C SER A 63 3.22 5.23 5.50
N LEU A 64 3.10 3.95 5.15
CA LEU A 64 3.69 3.41 3.91
C LEU A 64 3.03 4.01 2.66
N ALA A 65 1.71 4.19 2.66
CA ALA A 65 0.99 4.83 1.56
C ALA A 65 1.42 6.29 1.35
N ASP A 66 1.57 7.05 2.45
CA ASP A 66 2.05 8.42 2.43
C ASP A 66 3.50 8.50 1.95
N HIS A 67 4.36 7.59 2.42
CA HIS A 67 5.76 7.55 2.02
C HIS A 67 5.93 7.18 0.54
N LEU A 68 5.17 6.21 0.04
CA LEU A 68 5.14 5.88 -1.39
C LEU A 68 4.76 7.09 -2.24
N THR A 69 3.73 7.83 -1.83
CA THR A 69 3.31 9.06 -2.52
C THR A 69 4.42 10.11 -2.51
N CYS A 70 5.10 10.30 -1.37
CA CYS A 70 6.24 11.21 -1.27
C CYS A 70 7.37 10.81 -2.23
N ASP A 71 7.74 9.53 -2.27
CA ASP A 71 8.79 9.04 -3.15
C ASP A 71 8.43 9.18 -4.63
N PHE A 72 7.21 8.89 -4.99
CA PHE A 72 6.73 9.07 -6.35
C PHE A 72 6.78 10.54 -6.79
N ILE A 73 6.24 11.45 -5.99
CA ILE A 73 6.17 12.86 -6.35
C ILE A 73 7.54 13.53 -6.27
N LYS A 74 8.29 13.32 -5.19
CA LYS A 74 9.56 14.01 -4.95
C LYS A 74 10.74 13.34 -5.65
N GLN A 75 10.96 12.04 -5.38
CA GLN A 75 12.18 11.37 -5.84
C GLN A 75 12.11 11.00 -7.32
N THR A 76 11.01 10.39 -7.75
CA THR A 76 10.89 9.89 -9.13
C THR A 76 10.78 11.04 -10.11
N ASN A 77 9.95 12.05 -9.84
CA ASN A 77 9.81 13.20 -10.74
C ASN A 77 11.08 14.05 -10.85
N ASN A 78 11.90 14.11 -9.79
CA ASN A 78 13.17 14.84 -9.84
C ASN A 78 14.28 14.10 -10.59
N LYS A 79 14.20 12.78 -10.71
CA LYS A 79 15.21 11.92 -11.32
C LYS A 79 14.85 11.43 -12.72
N THR A 80 13.64 11.68 -13.17
CA THR A 80 13.12 11.20 -14.45
C THR A 80 12.35 12.33 -15.17
N ASN A 81 12.14 12.19 -16.46
CA ASN A 81 11.30 13.10 -17.23
C ASN A 81 9.79 12.75 -17.11
N PHE A 82 9.42 11.81 -16.25
CA PHE A 82 8.02 11.48 -16.03
C PHE A 82 7.39 12.43 -15.02
N LYS A 83 6.15 12.86 -15.30
CA LYS A 83 5.28 13.58 -14.35
C LYS A 83 4.34 12.57 -13.68
N LEU A 84 4.85 11.86 -12.70
CA LEU A 84 4.09 10.88 -11.95
C LEU A 84 3.13 11.60 -10.99
N LYS A 85 1.85 11.21 -11.03
CA LYS A 85 0.81 11.71 -10.14
C LYS A 85 0.48 10.63 -9.13
N SER A 86 0.58 10.94 -7.85
CA SER A 86 0.24 10.01 -6.77
C SER A 86 -0.55 10.71 -5.68
N ILE A 87 -1.50 10.01 -5.10
CA ILE A 87 -2.35 10.48 -4.00
C ILE A 87 -2.47 9.37 -2.95
N SER A 88 -2.09 9.68 -1.71
CA SER A 88 -2.44 8.83 -0.58
C SER A 88 -3.84 9.18 -0.09
N LEU A 89 -4.75 8.21 -0.11
CA LEU A 89 -6.10 8.34 0.43
C LEU A 89 -6.12 8.36 1.97
N ALA A 90 -4.98 8.04 2.59
CA ALA A 90 -4.82 8.06 4.04
C ALA A 90 -4.35 9.42 4.59
N SER A 91 -3.92 10.36 3.75
CA SER A 91 -3.29 11.61 4.19
C SER A 91 -4.28 12.70 4.62
N ASN A 92 -5.51 12.69 4.11
CA ASN A 92 -6.52 13.69 4.48
C ASN A 92 -7.34 13.21 5.69
N PHE A 93 -6.84 13.49 6.89
CA PHE A 93 -7.50 13.08 8.14
C PHE A 93 -8.92 13.63 8.27
N SER A 94 -9.17 14.87 7.87
CA SER A 94 -10.51 15.46 7.96
C SER A 94 -11.51 14.72 7.09
N LEU A 95 -11.13 14.34 5.87
CA LEU A 95 -11.99 13.59 4.97
C LEU A 95 -12.25 12.17 5.50
N ILE A 96 -11.21 11.48 5.99
CA ILE A 96 -11.35 10.15 6.62
C ILE A 96 -12.29 10.23 7.83
N SER A 97 -12.11 11.23 8.69
CA SER A 97 -12.92 11.42 9.89
C SER A 97 -14.39 11.69 9.52
N ALA A 98 -14.66 12.54 8.55
CA ALA A 98 -16.01 12.84 8.07
C ALA A 98 -16.71 11.58 7.51
N ILE A 99 -16.04 10.86 6.57
CA ILE A 99 -16.62 9.64 6.00
C ILE A 99 -16.86 8.59 7.09
N SER A 100 -15.90 8.43 8.01
CA SER A 100 -16.03 7.46 9.11
C SER A 100 -17.19 7.77 10.05
N ASN A 101 -17.45 9.05 10.33
CA ASN A 101 -18.52 9.51 11.20
C ASN A 101 -19.90 9.46 10.53
N ASP A 102 -19.99 9.93 9.30
CA ASP A 102 -21.26 10.15 8.61
C ASP A 102 -21.73 8.92 7.82
N ILE A 103 -20.82 8.03 7.43
CA ILE A 103 -21.11 6.83 6.66
C ILE A 103 -20.64 5.59 7.41
N SER A 104 -19.34 5.25 7.32
CA SER A 104 -18.70 4.19 8.09
C SER A 104 -17.19 4.19 7.93
N PHE A 105 -16.46 3.57 8.86
CA PHE A 105 -15.02 3.34 8.72
C PHE A 105 -14.70 2.39 7.55
N ASP A 106 -15.61 1.50 7.20
CA ASP A 106 -15.42 0.57 6.09
C ASP A 106 -15.40 1.28 4.73
N GLU A 107 -15.98 2.48 4.63
CA GLU A 107 -16.11 3.28 3.39
C GLU A 107 -15.02 4.36 3.21
N ILE A 108 -14.11 4.54 4.14
CA ILE A 108 -13.15 5.67 4.12
C ILE A 108 -12.27 5.73 2.87
N PHE A 109 -12.02 4.61 2.20
CA PHE A 109 -11.22 4.53 0.98
C PHE A 109 -12.08 4.35 -0.28
N SER A 110 -13.08 3.46 -0.24
CA SER A 110 -14.00 3.21 -1.35
C SER A 110 -14.73 4.47 -1.79
N PHE A 111 -15.25 5.25 -0.82
CA PHE A 111 -15.89 6.53 -1.11
C PHE A 111 -14.97 7.50 -1.85
N GLN A 112 -13.70 7.60 -1.44
CA GLN A 112 -12.73 8.47 -2.11
C GLN A 112 -12.43 7.98 -3.54
N ILE A 113 -12.24 6.67 -3.74
CA ILE A 113 -12.01 6.10 -5.08
C ILE A 113 -13.21 6.31 -5.98
N GLU A 114 -14.43 6.11 -5.49
CA GLU A 114 -15.65 6.37 -6.26
C GLU A 114 -15.73 7.83 -6.77
N LYS A 115 -15.31 8.80 -5.97
CA LYS A 115 -15.41 10.24 -6.32
C LYS A 115 -14.20 10.74 -7.12
N LEU A 116 -13.02 10.20 -6.91
CA LEU A 116 -11.77 10.70 -7.48
C LEU A 116 -11.21 9.83 -8.60
N GLY A 117 -11.42 8.51 -8.52
CA GLY A 117 -10.84 7.53 -9.41
C GLY A 117 -11.41 7.61 -10.84
N LYS A 118 -10.54 7.34 -11.80
CA LYS A 118 -10.88 7.29 -13.22
C LYS A 118 -10.39 5.98 -13.83
N LYS A 119 -10.96 5.61 -14.96
CA LYS A 119 -10.52 4.44 -15.72
C LYS A 119 -9.01 4.52 -16.02
N ASN A 120 -8.31 3.43 -15.78
CA ASN A 120 -6.86 3.24 -15.92
C ASN A 120 -6.00 3.92 -14.82
N ASP A 121 -6.60 4.52 -13.79
CA ASP A 121 -5.88 4.81 -12.56
C ASP A 121 -5.47 3.49 -11.88
N VAL A 122 -4.48 3.55 -11.00
CA VAL A 122 -3.98 2.40 -10.24
C VAL A 122 -4.21 2.62 -8.75
N LEU A 123 -4.68 1.60 -8.07
CA LEU A 123 -4.81 1.60 -6.61
C LEU A 123 -3.81 0.61 -5.99
N ILE A 124 -2.96 1.08 -5.09
CA ILE A 124 -2.00 0.28 -4.33
C ILE A 124 -2.48 0.18 -2.88
N LEU A 125 -2.75 -1.04 -2.42
CA LEU A 125 -3.25 -1.33 -1.08
C LEU A 125 -2.15 -1.92 -0.19
N PHE A 126 -1.94 -1.32 0.98
CA PHE A 126 -1.05 -1.86 2.00
C PHE A 126 -1.86 -2.52 3.11
N SER A 127 -1.77 -3.83 3.23
CA SER A 127 -2.47 -4.60 4.26
C SER A 127 -1.61 -5.72 4.81
N VAL A 128 -1.31 -5.66 6.11
CA VAL A 128 -0.59 -6.74 6.80
C VAL A 128 -1.46 -7.98 6.95
N SER A 129 -2.76 -7.81 7.19
CA SER A 129 -3.71 -8.92 7.38
C SER A 129 -4.27 -9.47 6.06
N GLY A 130 -4.27 -8.65 4.99
CA GLY A 130 -4.97 -8.93 3.75
C GLY A 130 -6.52 -8.92 3.85
N ASN A 131 -7.08 -8.63 5.04
CA ASN A 131 -8.51 -8.79 5.33
C ASN A 131 -9.18 -7.53 5.90
N SER A 132 -8.56 -6.37 5.78
CA SER A 132 -9.17 -5.11 6.24
C SER A 132 -10.35 -4.75 5.35
N LYS A 133 -11.56 -4.67 5.91
CA LYS A 133 -12.80 -4.46 5.15
C LYS A 133 -12.75 -3.21 4.28
N ASN A 134 -12.33 -2.08 4.84
CA ASN A 134 -12.21 -0.82 4.12
C ASN A 134 -11.23 -0.86 2.93
N LEU A 135 -10.22 -1.73 2.99
CA LEU A 135 -9.31 -1.94 1.86
C LEU A 135 -9.93 -2.85 0.79
N ILE A 136 -10.64 -3.90 1.22
CA ILE A 136 -11.36 -4.81 0.30
C ILE A 136 -12.47 -4.05 -0.43
N GLN A 137 -13.21 -3.18 0.26
CA GLN A 137 -14.27 -2.37 -0.38
C GLN A 137 -13.75 -1.34 -1.38
N ALA A 138 -12.48 -0.95 -1.28
CA ALA A 138 -11.86 -0.03 -2.22
C ALA A 138 -11.42 -0.68 -3.55
N THR A 139 -11.54 -2.02 -3.68
CA THR A 139 -11.22 -2.77 -4.91
C THR A 139 -12.44 -2.97 -5.77
#